data_55faa6a14edb2076bea4a542c17ca563
#
_entry.id   55faa6a14edb2076bea4a542c17ca563
#
_cell.length_a   1.000
_cell.length_b   1.000
_cell.length_c   1.000
_cell.angle_alpha   90.00
_cell.angle_beta   90.00
_cell.angle_gamma   90.00
#
_symmetry.space_group_name_H-M   'P 1'
#
loop_
_entity.id
_entity.type
_entity.pdbx_description
1 polymer ?
#
loop_
_entity_poly.entity_id
_entity_poly.type
_entity_poly.pdbx_seq_one_letter_code
_entity_poly.pdbx_strand_id
1 'polypeptide(L)'
;MHVSFLTRLHALLRNRSGVAMVEFALGTPFLLTAGLWGAEEANYALVNLKISQLAEHLADNASRIGDTSTLQNRRIYESDLNDVIFGAQVQGGRKINLYDNGRVIISSLEVNSASKNQYIHWQRCRGLKAYDSAYGIQGQDLGAVGMGPTSEEVTAEPGDAVIFVEINYTYQPLVSAKFLGSLDIHSIASFTVRDSRDLSQIYQRNPNSPDPVQTCNKYTGNAVISTNGSFN
;
A
#
# COMPACT_ATOMS: atom_id res chain seq x y z
N MET A 1 -33.51 52.66 45.52
CA MET A 1 -32.50 52.16 44.61
C MET A 1 -32.69 50.66 44.16
N HIS A 2 -33.83 50.03 44.43
CA HIS A 2 -34.11 48.63 44.14
C HIS A 2 -34.89 48.37 42.81
N VAL A 3 -35.43 49.45 42.19
CA VAL A 3 -36.21 49.28 40.94
C VAL A 3 -35.34 48.98 39.72
N SER A 4 -34.06 49.23 39.79
CA SER A 4 -33.11 49.08 38.64
C SER A 4 -32.70 47.65 38.32
N PHE A 5 -32.74 46.72 39.27
CA PHE A 5 -32.27 45.36 39.04
C PHE A 5 -33.37 44.48 38.35
N LEU A 6 -34.60 44.58 38.83
CA LEU A 6 -35.70 43.84 38.22
C LEU A 6 -36.02 44.29 36.79
N THR A 7 -35.95 45.58 36.52
CA THR A 7 -36.13 46.11 35.15
C THR A 7 -35.01 45.68 34.21
N ARG A 8 -33.78 45.59 34.68
CA ARG A 8 -32.67 45.06 33.89
C ARG A 8 -32.80 43.58 33.64
N LEU A 9 -33.26 42.81 34.62
CA LEU A 9 -33.50 41.37 34.46
C LEU A 9 -34.65 41.13 33.47
N HIS A 10 -35.73 41.91 33.50
CA HIS A 10 -36.81 41.82 32.51
C HIS A 10 -36.37 42.26 31.11
N ALA A 11 -35.50 43.27 31.00
CA ALA A 11 -34.91 43.67 29.73
C ALA A 11 -33.99 42.58 29.13
N LEU A 12 -33.22 41.87 29.94
CA LEU A 12 -32.41 40.72 29.55
C LEU A 12 -33.27 39.55 29.07
N LEU A 13 -34.35 39.19 29.76
CA LEU A 13 -35.27 38.13 29.36
C LEU A 13 -36.03 38.45 28.06
N ARG A 14 -36.16 39.73 27.71
CA ARG A 14 -36.84 40.22 26.51
C ARG A 14 -35.87 40.51 25.33
N ASN A 15 -34.59 40.50 25.59
CA ASN A 15 -33.57 40.77 24.58
C ASN A 15 -33.34 39.53 23.72
N ARG A 16 -33.79 39.54 22.48
CA ARG A 16 -33.62 38.47 21.50
C ARG A 16 -32.31 38.56 20.71
N SER A 17 -31.46 39.56 20.91
CA SER A 17 -30.20 39.72 20.20
C SER A 17 -29.18 38.63 20.51
N GLY A 18 -29.32 37.87 21.62
CA GLY A 18 -28.52 36.72 21.94
C GLY A 18 -28.97 35.40 21.29
N VAL A 19 -30.18 35.33 20.73
CA VAL A 19 -30.72 34.08 20.16
C VAL A 19 -29.86 33.57 19.01
N ALA A 20 -29.45 34.43 18.10
CA ALA A 20 -28.60 34.07 16.98
C ALA A 20 -27.22 33.50 17.42
N MET A 21 -26.65 34.05 18.51
CA MET A 21 -25.39 33.54 19.09
C MET A 21 -25.58 32.16 19.72
N VAL A 22 -26.70 31.90 20.35
CA VAL A 22 -27.01 30.58 20.92
C VAL A 22 -27.29 29.57 19.81
N GLU A 23 -28.04 29.94 18.79
CA GLU A 23 -28.30 29.10 17.61
C GLU A 23 -26.98 28.75 16.90
N PHE A 24 -26.11 29.73 16.70
CA PHE A 24 -24.79 29.52 16.12
C PHE A 24 -23.91 28.62 16.99
N ALA A 25 -23.88 28.87 18.32
CA ALA A 25 -23.11 28.08 19.26
C ALA A 25 -23.59 26.61 19.32
N LEU A 26 -24.89 26.37 19.18
CA LEU A 26 -25.46 25.03 19.13
C LEU A 26 -25.25 24.36 17.77
N GLY A 27 -25.35 25.10 16.67
CA GLY A 27 -25.19 24.58 15.30
C GLY A 27 -23.74 24.30 14.91
N THR A 28 -22.80 25.13 15.39
CA THR A 28 -21.37 25.04 15.01
C THR A 28 -20.74 23.69 15.31
N PRO A 29 -20.94 23.01 16.47
CA PRO A 29 -20.36 21.70 16.71
C PRO A 29 -20.80 20.64 15.67
N PHE A 30 -22.08 20.68 15.26
CA PHE A 30 -22.59 19.75 14.24
C PHE A 30 -21.99 20.01 12.86
N LEU A 31 -21.87 21.28 12.48
CA LEU A 31 -21.25 21.68 11.21
C LEU A 31 -19.76 21.32 11.18
N LEU A 32 -19.04 21.57 12.27
CA LEU A 32 -17.64 21.22 12.37
C LEU A 32 -17.45 19.69 12.33
N THR A 33 -18.26 18.94 13.07
CA THR A 33 -18.19 17.47 13.06
C THR A 33 -18.47 16.92 11.67
N ALA A 34 -19.53 17.39 11.00
CA ALA A 34 -19.86 16.98 9.65
C ALA A 34 -18.76 17.33 8.63
N GLY A 35 -18.21 18.56 8.75
CA GLY A 35 -17.10 19.00 7.88
C GLY A 35 -15.82 18.19 8.07
N LEU A 36 -15.43 17.93 9.32
CA LEU A 36 -14.25 17.12 9.63
C LEU A 36 -14.43 15.67 9.20
N TRP A 37 -15.61 15.09 9.40
CA TRP A 37 -15.93 13.75 8.94
C TRP A 37 -15.87 13.65 7.41
N GLY A 38 -16.48 14.59 6.70
CA GLY A 38 -16.43 14.64 5.23
C GLY A 38 -15.00 14.77 4.70
N ALA A 39 -14.15 15.57 5.35
CA ALA A 39 -12.73 15.70 5.00
C ALA A 39 -11.96 14.40 5.23
N GLU A 40 -12.27 13.67 6.32
CA GLU A 40 -11.65 12.38 6.63
C GLU A 40 -12.02 11.31 5.59
N GLU A 41 -13.30 11.20 5.25
CA GLU A 41 -13.78 10.26 4.21
C GLU A 41 -13.14 10.54 2.85
N ALA A 42 -13.03 11.80 2.47
CA ALA A 42 -12.37 12.19 1.23
C ALA A 42 -10.88 11.81 1.26
N ASN A 43 -10.19 12.04 2.38
CA ASN A 43 -8.78 11.65 2.52
C ASN A 43 -8.61 10.11 2.49
N TYR A 44 -9.49 9.37 3.15
CA TYR A 44 -9.49 7.90 3.10
C TYR A 44 -9.63 7.38 1.66
N ALA A 45 -10.58 7.93 0.91
CA ALA A 45 -10.80 7.57 -0.49
C ALA A 45 -9.56 7.87 -1.37
N LEU A 46 -8.92 9.04 -1.16
CA LEU A 46 -7.70 9.42 -1.88
C LEU A 46 -6.51 8.51 -1.53
N VAL A 47 -6.35 8.13 -0.27
CA VAL A 47 -5.29 7.21 0.16
C VAL A 47 -5.54 5.82 -0.42
N ASN A 48 -6.79 5.33 -0.39
CA ASN A 48 -7.17 4.05 -0.98
C ASN A 48 -6.82 4.01 -2.48
N LEU A 49 -7.23 5.03 -3.23
CA LEU A 49 -6.89 5.17 -4.65
C LEU A 49 -5.37 5.18 -4.87
N LYS A 50 -4.62 5.90 -4.02
CA LYS A 50 -3.16 5.97 -4.11
C LYS A 50 -2.49 4.63 -3.87
N ILE A 51 -2.95 3.85 -2.88
CA ILE A 51 -2.43 2.51 -2.59
C ILE A 51 -2.72 1.56 -3.76
N SER A 52 -3.93 1.63 -4.34
CA SER A 52 -4.29 0.83 -5.52
C SER A 52 -3.40 1.16 -6.73
N GLN A 53 -3.18 2.44 -7.01
CA GLN A 53 -2.27 2.88 -8.07
C GLN A 53 -0.82 2.42 -7.82
N LEU A 54 -0.37 2.43 -6.55
CA LEU A 54 0.96 1.92 -6.21
C LEU A 54 1.08 0.42 -6.47
N ALA A 55 0.05 -0.37 -6.15
CA ALA A 55 0.03 -1.80 -6.45
C ALA A 55 0.11 -2.06 -7.96
N GLU A 56 -0.69 -1.35 -8.76
CA GLU A 56 -0.69 -1.45 -10.22
C GLU A 56 0.67 -1.08 -10.82
N HIS A 57 1.22 0.08 -10.44
CA HIS A 57 2.51 0.53 -10.96
C HIS A 57 3.64 -0.40 -10.56
N LEU A 58 3.60 -0.92 -9.32
CA LEU A 58 4.61 -1.86 -8.83
C LEU A 58 4.55 -3.17 -9.61
N ALA A 59 3.35 -3.70 -9.84
CA ALA A 59 3.16 -4.94 -10.61
C ALA A 59 3.55 -4.76 -12.09
N ASP A 60 3.14 -3.64 -12.73
CA ASP A 60 3.54 -3.34 -14.10
C ASP A 60 5.07 -3.19 -14.23
N ASN A 61 5.70 -2.41 -13.34
CA ASN A 61 7.16 -2.23 -13.35
C ASN A 61 7.89 -3.56 -13.10
N ALA A 62 7.47 -4.35 -12.10
CA ALA A 62 8.07 -5.65 -11.81
C ALA A 62 7.85 -6.67 -12.95
N SER A 63 6.76 -6.53 -13.71
CA SER A 63 6.52 -7.35 -14.90
C SER A 63 7.45 -7.02 -16.09
N ARG A 64 8.18 -5.90 -16.04
CA ARG A 64 9.04 -5.41 -17.13
C ARG A 64 10.54 -5.45 -16.82
N ILE A 65 10.93 -5.70 -15.55
CA ILE A 65 12.35 -5.75 -15.17
C ILE A 65 13.09 -6.89 -15.87
N GLY A 66 14.39 -6.77 -15.93
CA GLY A 66 15.32 -7.73 -16.52
C GLY A 66 16.32 -7.05 -17.42
N ASP A 67 17.37 -7.77 -17.77
CA ASP A 67 18.40 -7.24 -18.67
C ASP A 67 17.85 -7.00 -20.08
N THR A 68 18.55 -6.18 -20.86
CA THR A 68 18.13 -5.79 -22.21
C THR A 68 18.63 -6.74 -23.30
N SER A 69 19.09 -7.96 -22.95
CA SER A 69 19.57 -8.92 -23.93
C SER A 69 18.44 -9.35 -24.85
N THR A 70 18.64 -9.17 -26.14
CA THR A 70 17.72 -9.61 -27.19
C THR A 70 18.03 -11.04 -27.71
N LEU A 71 19.12 -11.62 -27.25
CA LEU A 71 19.62 -12.92 -27.72
C LEU A 71 19.32 -14.09 -26.82
N GLN A 72 18.90 -13.81 -25.56
CA GLN A 72 18.61 -14.82 -24.54
C GLN A 72 17.41 -14.39 -23.69
N ASN A 73 16.81 -15.31 -22.96
CA ASN A 73 15.82 -15.02 -21.93
C ASN A 73 16.39 -14.00 -20.94
N ARG A 74 15.64 -12.95 -20.66
CA ARG A 74 16.07 -11.86 -19.78
C ARG A 74 16.27 -12.37 -18.36
N ARG A 75 17.43 -12.10 -17.79
CA ARG A 75 17.72 -12.39 -16.38
C ARG A 75 17.20 -11.29 -15.49
N ILE A 76 16.58 -11.67 -14.39
CA ILE A 76 16.16 -10.75 -13.33
C ILE A 76 17.22 -10.74 -12.25
N TYR A 77 17.55 -9.56 -11.75
CA TYR A 77 18.53 -9.40 -10.67
C TYR A 77 17.85 -8.87 -9.40
N GLU A 78 18.42 -9.20 -8.23
CA GLU A 78 17.93 -8.67 -6.94
C GLU A 78 18.00 -7.14 -6.90
N SER A 79 19.00 -6.53 -7.55
CA SER A 79 19.08 -5.07 -7.70
C SER A 79 17.85 -4.49 -8.39
N ASP A 80 17.37 -5.13 -9.47
CA ASP A 80 16.22 -4.64 -10.22
C ASP A 80 14.95 -4.66 -9.39
N LEU A 81 14.75 -5.72 -8.58
CA LEU A 81 13.64 -5.83 -7.63
C LEU A 81 13.75 -4.78 -6.51
N ASN A 82 14.96 -4.56 -5.99
CA ASN A 82 15.19 -3.52 -4.98
C ASN A 82 14.87 -2.13 -5.52
N ASP A 83 15.24 -1.84 -6.78
CA ASP A 83 14.94 -0.57 -7.44
C ASP A 83 13.43 -0.37 -7.64
N VAL A 84 12.71 -1.40 -8.04
CA VAL A 84 11.25 -1.37 -8.19
C VAL A 84 10.57 -1.13 -6.83
N ILE A 85 11.02 -1.84 -5.79
CA ILE A 85 10.54 -1.65 -4.40
C ILE A 85 10.83 -0.23 -3.93
N PHE A 86 12.05 0.28 -4.19
CA PHE A 86 12.40 1.66 -3.85
C PHE A 86 11.56 2.68 -4.62
N GLY A 87 11.30 2.42 -5.91
CA GLY A 87 10.42 3.24 -6.73
C GLY A 87 9.02 3.41 -6.14
N ALA A 88 8.46 2.35 -5.55
CA ALA A 88 7.17 2.42 -4.85
C ALA A 88 7.21 3.34 -3.61
N GLN A 89 8.32 3.33 -2.86
CA GLN A 89 8.54 4.27 -1.74
C GLN A 89 8.52 5.73 -2.23
N VAL A 90 9.23 6.01 -3.31
CA VAL A 90 9.33 7.35 -3.89
C VAL A 90 7.95 7.82 -4.39
N GLN A 91 7.23 6.96 -5.11
CA GLN A 91 5.88 7.24 -5.61
C GLN A 91 4.85 7.47 -4.49
N GLY A 92 4.94 6.69 -3.41
CA GLY A 92 4.09 6.87 -2.22
C GLY A 92 4.34 8.20 -1.53
N GLY A 93 5.60 8.64 -1.50
CA GLY A 93 6.04 9.85 -0.86
C GLY A 93 5.90 9.83 0.67
N ARG A 94 6.25 10.95 1.29
CA ARG A 94 6.25 11.07 2.76
C ARG A 94 4.86 10.96 3.38
N LYS A 95 3.80 11.34 2.66
CA LYS A 95 2.44 11.32 3.20
C LYS A 95 1.95 9.88 3.39
N ILE A 96 2.21 9.02 2.44
CA ILE A 96 1.84 7.61 2.53
C ILE A 96 2.80 6.87 3.47
N ASN A 97 4.10 7.15 3.37
CA ASN A 97 5.12 6.49 4.19
C ASN A 97 4.96 4.95 4.14
N LEU A 98 4.97 4.43 2.91
CA LEU A 98 4.45 3.11 2.52
C LEU A 98 4.98 1.96 3.38
N TYR A 99 6.30 1.90 3.58
CA TYR A 99 6.94 0.78 4.26
C TYR A 99 6.97 0.89 5.79
N ASP A 100 6.76 2.07 6.34
CA ASP A 100 6.61 2.23 7.79
C ASP A 100 5.17 1.92 8.25
N ASN A 101 4.18 2.22 7.39
CA ASN A 101 2.76 2.01 7.71
C ASN A 101 2.12 0.82 6.99
N GLY A 102 2.87 0.12 6.16
CA GLY A 102 2.33 -0.98 5.36
C GLY A 102 3.31 -2.12 5.13
N ARG A 103 2.84 -3.06 4.34
CA ARG A 103 3.59 -4.22 3.84
C ARG A 103 3.32 -4.37 2.35
N VAL A 104 4.37 -4.53 1.59
CA VAL A 104 4.31 -4.87 0.16
C VAL A 104 4.87 -6.27 -0.02
N ILE A 105 4.19 -7.09 -0.78
CA ILE A 105 4.59 -8.45 -1.14
C ILE A 105 4.53 -8.54 -2.67
N ILE A 106 5.64 -8.91 -3.29
CA ILE A 106 5.73 -9.18 -4.72
C ILE A 106 5.98 -10.67 -4.88
N SER A 107 5.12 -11.34 -5.63
CA SER A 107 5.18 -12.78 -5.88
C SER A 107 5.29 -13.06 -7.38
N SER A 108 6.08 -14.05 -7.75
CA SER A 108 6.05 -14.65 -9.08
C SER A 108 5.22 -15.92 -9.03
N LEU A 109 4.11 -15.91 -9.73
CA LEU A 109 3.26 -17.07 -9.96
C LEU A 109 3.68 -17.72 -11.27
N GLU A 110 3.97 -19.00 -11.24
CA GLU A 110 4.48 -19.76 -12.39
C GLU A 110 3.86 -21.15 -12.42
N VAL A 111 4.03 -21.85 -13.54
CA VAL A 111 3.62 -23.25 -13.68
C VAL A 111 4.83 -24.17 -13.44
N ASN A 112 4.73 -25.05 -12.46
CA ASN A 112 5.74 -26.07 -12.22
C ASN A 112 5.79 -27.05 -13.41
N SER A 113 6.95 -27.20 -14.03
CA SER A 113 7.12 -28.01 -15.22
C SER A 113 6.82 -29.52 -15.00
N ALA A 114 7.03 -30.02 -13.77
CA ALA A 114 6.83 -31.41 -13.42
C ALA A 114 5.37 -31.72 -13.03
N SER A 115 4.80 -30.95 -12.06
CA SER A 115 3.43 -31.18 -11.56
C SER A 115 2.35 -30.55 -12.44
N LYS A 116 2.70 -29.58 -13.29
CA LYS A 116 1.77 -28.73 -14.05
C LYS A 116 0.85 -27.86 -13.18
N ASN A 117 1.15 -27.77 -11.90
CA ASN A 117 0.43 -26.93 -10.95
C ASN A 117 0.94 -25.50 -10.96
N GLN A 118 0.07 -24.58 -10.59
CA GLN A 118 0.45 -23.21 -10.22
C GLN A 118 1.28 -23.23 -8.94
N TYR A 119 2.36 -22.47 -8.87
CA TYR A 119 3.17 -22.35 -7.64
C TYR A 119 3.79 -20.96 -7.54
N ILE A 120 4.06 -20.55 -6.30
CA ILE A 120 4.74 -19.28 -6.04
C ILE A 120 6.24 -19.54 -6.07
N HIS A 121 6.90 -19.17 -7.17
CA HIS A 121 8.33 -19.46 -7.35
C HIS A 121 9.17 -18.65 -6.37
N TRP A 122 8.97 -17.34 -6.34
CA TRP A 122 9.67 -16.46 -5.42
C TRP A 122 8.75 -15.37 -4.88
N GLN A 123 9.12 -14.84 -3.69
CA GLN A 123 8.49 -13.68 -3.08
C GLN A 123 9.54 -12.71 -2.57
N ARG A 124 9.23 -11.41 -2.66
CA ARG A 124 10.01 -10.33 -2.07
C ARG A 124 9.06 -9.42 -1.31
N CYS A 125 9.47 -9.07 -0.08
CA CYS A 125 8.62 -8.36 0.86
C CYS A 125 9.34 -7.15 1.43
N ARG A 126 8.63 -6.03 1.60
CA ARG A 126 9.14 -4.88 2.34
C ARG A 126 8.02 -4.20 3.12
N GLY A 127 8.35 -3.69 4.29
CA GLY A 127 7.46 -2.97 5.20
C GLY A 127 7.52 -3.49 6.62
N LEU A 128 7.24 -2.60 7.58
CA LEU A 128 7.24 -2.91 9.02
C LEU A 128 5.97 -3.58 9.50
N LYS A 129 4.87 -3.45 8.74
CA LYS A 129 3.60 -4.05 9.12
C LYS A 129 3.70 -5.56 9.13
N ALA A 130 3.28 -6.19 10.23
CA ALA A 130 3.17 -7.63 10.33
C ALA A 130 1.95 -8.10 9.51
N TYR A 131 2.24 -8.57 8.31
CA TYR A 131 1.25 -9.09 7.36
C TYR A 131 1.92 -10.13 6.47
N ASP A 132 1.30 -11.31 6.41
CA ASP A 132 1.68 -12.39 5.51
C ASP A 132 0.75 -12.41 4.30
N SER A 133 1.22 -12.94 3.17
CA SER A 133 0.40 -13.03 1.96
C SER A 133 -0.89 -13.81 2.22
N ALA A 134 -2.01 -13.26 1.75
CA ALA A 134 -3.32 -13.93 1.80
C ALA A 134 -3.42 -15.08 0.77
N TYR A 135 -2.51 -15.13 -0.20
CA TYR A 135 -2.60 -16.03 -1.36
C TYR A 135 -1.48 -17.08 -1.41
N GLY A 136 -0.65 -17.16 -0.38
CA GLY A 136 0.37 -18.17 -0.24
C GLY A 136 1.78 -17.64 -0.03
N ILE A 137 2.72 -18.56 0.18
CA ILE A 137 4.11 -18.26 0.47
C ILE A 137 5.04 -18.81 -0.62
N GLN A 138 6.26 -18.30 -0.66
CA GLN A 138 7.29 -18.77 -1.61
C GLN A 138 7.47 -20.28 -1.53
N GLY A 139 7.46 -20.95 -2.69
CA GLY A 139 7.59 -22.40 -2.85
C GLY A 139 6.28 -23.18 -2.69
N GLN A 140 5.18 -22.53 -2.35
CA GLN A 140 3.89 -23.20 -2.17
C GLN A 140 3.30 -23.62 -3.51
N ASP A 141 2.88 -24.90 -3.58
CA ASP A 141 2.09 -25.45 -4.66
C ASP A 141 0.61 -25.09 -4.44
N LEU A 142 0.00 -24.42 -5.42
CA LEU A 142 -1.39 -23.95 -5.38
C LEU A 142 -2.34 -24.88 -6.17
N GLY A 143 -1.84 -26.00 -6.70
CA GLY A 143 -2.63 -26.88 -7.56
C GLY A 143 -3.01 -26.20 -8.87
N ALA A 144 -4.28 -26.35 -9.25
CA ALA A 144 -4.83 -25.68 -10.43
C ALA A 144 -5.35 -24.25 -10.15
N VAL A 145 -5.30 -23.82 -8.88
CA VAL A 145 -5.80 -22.51 -8.45
C VAL A 145 -4.67 -21.48 -8.56
N GLY A 146 -5.00 -20.29 -9.01
CA GLY A 146 -4.04 -19.17 -9.10
C GLY A 146 -3.95 -18.35 -7.82
N MET A 147 -3.52 -17.11 -7.95
CA MET A 147 -3.50 -16.11 -6.88
C MET A 147 -4.60 -15.08 -7.12
N GLY A 148 -5.28 -14.67 -6.08
CA GLY A 148 -6.35 -13.68 -6.14
C GLY A 148 -7.56 -14.07 -5.29
N PRO A 149 -8.59 -13.19 -5.23
CA PRO A 149 -9.85 -13.50 -4.57
C PRO A 149 -10.56 -14.67 -5.25
N THR A 150 -11.33 -15.43 -4.47
CA THR A 150 -12.10 -16.56 -4.99
C THR A 150 -12.99 -16.13 -6.17
N SER A 151 -12.90 -16.83 -7.27
CA SER A 151 -13.55 -16.58 -8.57
C SER A 151 -12.93 -15.43 -9.40
N GLU A 152 -11.82 -14.84 -8.95
CA GLU A 152 -11.08 -13.80 -9.67
C GLU A 152 -9.57 -14.13 -9.67
N GLU A 153 -9.23 -15.40 -9.51
CA GLU A 153 -7.85 -15.86 -9.46
C GLU A 153 -7.17 -15.68 -10.83
N VAL A 154 -5.95 -15.19 -10.80
CA VAL A 154 -5.08 -15.16 -11.98
C VAL A 154 -4.19 -16.41 -12.00
N THR A 155 -3.95 -16.95 -13.19
CA THR A 155 -3.10 -18.12 -13.42
C THR A 155 -1.99 -17.77 -14.39
N ALA A 156 -0.83 -18.41 -14.22
CA ALA A 156 0.27 -18.32 -15.19
C ALA A 156 0.11 -19.39 -16.29
N GLU A 157 0.59 -19.07 -17.47
CA GLU A 157 0.72 -20.05 -18.56
C GLU A 157 2.09 -20.78 -18.48
N PRO A 158 2.18 -22.01 -18.97
CA PRO A 158 3.45 -22.74 -18.98
C PRO A 158 4.56 -22.00 -19.73
N GLY A 159 5.64 -21.70 -19.02
CA GLY A 159 6.79 -20.95 -19.59
C GLY A 159 6.71 -19.44 -19.39
N ASP A 160 5.58 -18.94 -18.87
CA ASP A 160 5.38 -17.54 -18.49
C ASP A 160 5.27 -17.40 -16.97
N ALA A 161 5.29 -16.16 -16.51
CA ALA A 161 5.08 -15.80 -15.13
C ALA A 161 4.05 -14.66 -14.99
N VAL A 162 3.31 -14.67 -13.90
CA VAL A 162 2.47 -13.55 -13.47
C VAL A 162 3.11 -12.93 -12.23
N ILE A 163 3.41 -11.65 -12.32
CA ILE A 163 3.81 -10.88 -11.13
C ILE A 163 2.56 -10.46 -10.40
N PHE A 164 2.45 -10.91 -9.16
CA PHE A 164 1.33 -10.61 -8.26
C PHE A 164 1.83 -9.75 -7.11
N VAL A 165 1.18 -8.62 -6.90
CA VAL A 165 1.55 -7.65 -5.86
C VAL A 165 0.40 -7.53 -4.89
N GLU A 166 0.73 -7.63 -3.59
CA GLU A 166 -0.17 -7.33 -2.48
C GLU A 166 0.38 -6.14 -1.70
N ILE A 167 -0.47 -5.17 -1.41
CA ILE A 167 -0.17 -4.10 -0.47
C ILE A 167 -1.20 -4.14 0.65
N ASN A 168 -0.73 -4.26 1.88
CA ASN A 168 -1.54 -4.09 3.07
C ASN A 168 -1.03 -2.86 3.83
N TYR A 169 -1.87 -1.83 3.96
CA TYR A 169 -1.50 -0.52 4.46
C TYR A 169 -2.43 -0.08 5.59
N THR A 170 -1.87 0.34 6.71
CA THR A 170 -2.65 0.90 7.81
C THR A 170 -2.87 2.39 7.56
N TYR A 171 -4.12 2.76 7.32
CA TYR A 171 -4.51 4.15 7.05
C TYR A 171 -4.12 5.08 8.18
N GLN A 172 -3.59 6.24 7.81
CA GLN A 172 -3.20 7.29 8.74
C GLN A 172 -4.22 8.44 8.66
N PRO A 173 -5.15 8.54 9.62
CA PRO A 173 -6.21 9.54 9.59
C PRO A 173 -5.70 10.96 9.83
N LEU A 174 -6.39 11.95 9.24
CA LEU A 174 -6.10 13.37 9.40
C LEU A 174 -6.50 13.89 10.77
N VAL A 175 -7.68 13.47 11.26
CA VAL A 175 -8.28 14.02 12.47
C VAL A 175 -7.76 13.31 13.72
N SER A 176 -8.00 12.02 13.84
CA SER A 176 -7.47 11.22 14.95
C SER A 176 -7.75 9.74 14.78
N ALA A 177 -6.71 8.93 14.94
CA ALA A 177 -6.82 7.48 15.00
C ALA A 177 -7.66 6.97 16.19
N LYS A 178 -7.79 7.77 17.26
CA LYS A 178 -8.59 7.39 18.44
C LYS A 178 -10.09 7.31 18.15
N PHE A 179 -10.59 8.07 17.18
CA PHE A 179 -12.01 8.07 16.81
C PHE A 179 -12.35 7.06 15.73
N LEU A 180 -11.42 6.79 14.81
CA LEU A 180 -11.65 5.94 13.64
C LEU A 180 -11.16 4.49 13.84
N GLY A 181 -10.31 4.26 14.84
CA GLY A 181 -9.63 2.97 14.99
C GLY A 181 -8.56 2.75 13.94
N SER A 182 -8.08 1.53 13.84
CA SER A 182 -7.14 1.11 12.80
C SER A 182 -7.92 0.60 11.59
N LEU A 183 -7.81 1.29 10.47
CA LEU A 183 -8.38 0.88 9.19
C LEU A 183 -7.25 0.40 8.29
N ASP A 184 -7.40 -0.81 7.76
CA ASP A 184 -6.45 -1.38 6.81
C ASP A 184 -6.98 -1.27 5.39
N ILE A 185 -6.12 -0.80 4.49
CA ILE A 185 -6.34 -0.77 3.05
C ILE A 185 -5.57 -1.95 2.47
N HIS A 186 -6.28 -2.85 1.83
CA HIS A 186 -5.69 -3.96 1.09
C HIS A 186 -5.89 -3.74 -0.40
N SER A 187 -4.80 -3.84 -1.16
CA SER A 187 -4.84 -3.71 -2.61
C SER A 187 -3.99 -4.79 -3.26
N ILE A 188 -4.48 -5.34 -4.35
CA ILE A 188 -3.79 -6.33 -5.17
C ILE A 188 -3.71 -5.85 -6.61
N ALA A 189 -2.65 -6.24 -7.30
CA ALA A 189 -2.51 -6.05 -8.73
C ALA A 189 -1.68 -7.19 -9.32
N SER A 190 -1.96 -7.54 -10.56
CA SER A 190 -1.20 -8.57 -11.27
C SER A 190 -0.96 -8.20 -12.71
N PHE A 191 0.22 -8.54 -13.21
CA PHE A 191 0.58 -8.39 -14.62
C PHE A 191 1.34 -9.60 -15.11
N THR A 192 0.94 -10.13 -16.25
CA THR A 192 1.72 -11.14 -16.95
C THR A 192 3.04 -10.51 -17.46
N VAL A 193 4.11 -11.25 -17.31
CA VAL A 193 5.41 -10.85 -17.82
C VAL A 193 5.35 -10.71 -19.35
N ARG A 194 5.85 -9.60 -19.88
CA ARG A 194 5.66 -9.26 -21.30
C ARG A 194 6.71 -9.83 -22.24
N ASP A 195 7.85 -10.24 -21.68
CA ASP A 195 8.99 -10.71 -22.45
C ASP A 195 9.46 -12.07 -21.93
N SER A 196 10.11 -12.82 -22.80
CA SER A 196 10.77 -14.08 -22.43
C SER A 196 11.79 -13.85 -21.31
N ARG A 197 11.62 -14.55 -20.19
CA ARG A 197 12.47 -14.46 -19.00
C ARG A 197 13.13 -15.78 -18.68
N ASP A 198 14.29 -15.67 -18.06
CA ASP A 198 14.88 -16.80 -17.34
C ASP A 198 14.14 -16.98 -16.01
N LEU A 199 13.26 -17.97 -15.98
CA LEU A 199 12.45 -18.31 -14.80
C LEU A 199 13.18 -19.23 -13.83
N SER A 200 14.46 -19.56 -14.08
CA SER A 200 15.20 -20.51 -13.23
C SER A 200 15.52 -19.95 -11.85
N GLN A 201 15.86 -18.67 -11.76
CA GLN A 201 16.23 -18.00 -10.51
C GLN A 201 16.29 -16.48 -10.64
N ILE A 202 16.38 -15.80 -9.50
CA ILE A 202 16.80 -14.39 -9.43
C ILE A 202 18.32 -14.35 -9.24
N TYR A 203 19.00 -13.54 -10.04
CA TYR A 203 20.44 -13.47 -10.10
C TYR A 203 21.00 -12.36 -9.21
N GLN A 204 22.29 -12.45 -8.90
CA GLN A 204 23.08 -11.36 -8.33
C GLN A 204 23.91 -10.72 -9.44
N ARG A 205 23.86 -9.39 -9.55
CA ARG A 205 24.64 -8.64 -10.55
C ARG A 205 26.16 -8.74 -10.30
N ASN A 206 26.51 -8.67 -9.02
CA ASN A 206 27.87 -8.88 -8.56
C ASN A 206 27.90 -9.92 -7.43
N PRO A 207 28.28 -11.18 -7.70
CA PRO A 207 28.34 -12.22 -6.67
C PRO A 207 29.32 -11.93 -5.54
N ASN A 208 30.37 -11.10 -5.77
CA ASN A 208 31.34 -10.72 -4.75
C ASN A 208 30.83 -9.60 -3.81
N SER A 209 29.76 -8.90 -4.22
CA SER A 209 29.08 -7.89 -3.42
C SER A 209 27.59 -8.03 -3.69
N PRO A 210 26.93 -9.03 -3.09
CA PRO A 210 25.55 -9.36 -3.40
C PRO A 210 24.59 -8.29 -2.91
N ASP A 211 23.60 -7.99 -3.75
CA ASP A 211 22.48 -7.12 -3.38
C ASP A 211 21.64 -7.75 -2.27
N PRO A 212 21.08 -6.95 -1.36
CA PRO A 212 20.24 -7.45 -0.29
C PRO A 212 18.97 -8.11 -0.82
N VAL A 213 18.69 -9.33 -0.37
CA VAL A 213 17.44 -10.05 -0.70
C VAL A 213 16.37 -9.64 0.30
N GLN A 214 15.27 -9.10 -0.22
CA GLN A 214 14.11 -8.65 0.56
C GLN A 214 13.16 -9.83 0.84
N THR A 215 13.61 -10.78 1.66
CA THR A 215 12.82 -11.97 2.01
C THR A 215 11.65 -11.62 2.94
N CYS A 216 10.55 -12.40 2.87
CA CYS A 216 9.32 -12.10 3.60
C CYS A 216 9.39 -12.32 5.11
N ASN A 217 10.44 -12.94 5.62
CA ASN A 217 10.72 -13.06 7.06
C ASN A 217 11.41 -11.81 7.66
N LYS A 218 11.70 -10.80 6.83
CA LYS A 218 12.29 -9.53 7.25
C LYS A 218 11.24 -8.43 7.26
N TYR A 219 11.29 -7.57 8.27
CA TYR A 219 10.44 -6.40 8.40
C TYR A 219 11.33 -5.16 8.36
N THR A 220 11.39 -4.51 7.20
CA THR A 220 12.23 -3.34 6.95
C THR A 220 11.38 -2.17 6.47
N GLY A 221 11.54 -1.01 7.11
CA GLY A 221 10.83 0.21 6.78
C GLY A 221 11.35 0.90 5.52
N ASN A 222 11.04 2.18 5.39
CA ASN A 222 11.53 2.99 4.28
C ASN A 222 13.06 3.03 4.26
N ALA A 223 13.62 3.00 3.05
CA ALA A 223 15.04 3.25 2.87
C ALA A 223 15.36 4.71 3.22
N VAL A 224 16.43 4.93 3.96
CA VAL A 224 16.95 6.27 4.20
C VAL A 224 17.68 6.72 2.93
N ILE A 225 17.18 7.79 2.32
CA ILE A 225 17.88 8.43 1.19
C ILE A 225 19.03 9.20 1.79
N SER A 226 20.23 8.64 1.69
CA SER A 226 21.45 9.38 2.07
C SER A 226 21.62 10.57 1.13
N THR A 227 22.02 11.72 1.67
CA THR A 227 22.37 12.91 0.88
C THR A 227 23.54 12.69 -0.08
N ASN A 228 24.25 11.58 0.08
CA ASN A 228 25.37 11.18 -0.79
C ASN A 228 24.99 10.19 -1.91
N GLY A 229 23.68 9.95 -2.13
CA GLY A 229 23.20 9.11 -3.21
C GLY A 229 23.42 7.59 -3.03
N SER A 230 23.89 7.16 -1.86
CA SER A 230 23.95 5.74 -1.53
C SER A 230 22.72 5.31 -0.72
N PHE A 231 22.14 4.17 -1.07
CA PHE A 231 21.02 3.56 -0.37
C PHE A 231 21.56 2.61 0.70
N ASN A 232 21.09 2.76 1.92
CA ASN A 232 21.33 1.84 3.03
C ASN A 232 20.01 1.15 3.43
#